data_aca2542a1c5193bd38cb18b9431eeb1e
#
_entry.id   aca2542a1c5193bd38cb18b9431eeb1e
#
_cell.length_a   1.000
_cell.length_b   1.000
_cell.length_c   1.000
_cell.angle_alpha   90.00
_cell.angle_beta   90.00
_cell.angle_gamma   90.00
#
_symmetry.space_group_name_H-M   'P 1'
#
loop_
_entity.id
_entity.type
_entity.pdbx_description
1 polymer ?
#
loop_
_entity_poly.entity_id
_entity_poly.type
_entity_poly.pdbx_seq_one_letter_code
_entity_poly.pdbx_strand_id
1 'polypeptide(L)'
;MSYVDEVIEQVVAQNPAEPEFHQAVKEVLESLRAVVEANEEAFRRDALLERLVNPERQFKFRVPWVDDKGQVHVNTGYRVQFNSAIGPYKGGLRLHPSVNLGIIKFLGFEQIFKNSLTGLPIGGGKGGSDFDPKGKSDREIMAFCQSFMTELCKYIGADTDVPAGDIGTGAREIGYMFGQYKRIRGLYEGVLTGKGLSYGGSLARTEATGYGLLYLTSEMLKCNGKSIEGATVAVSGSGNVAIYATEKAQQLGAKVVTVSDSTGWIYDKDGIDVALLKEVKEVKRARLTEYAAARPSAEYHEGRGVWSIPVDIALPCATQNELHLEDAKQLVANGCYAVAEGANMPTTLEATEYLQENGILFAPGKADNAGGVATSALEMSQNSERLSWTFEEVDGKLQNIMVNIFHNLDDAAKRYGMEGNYVAGANIAGFEKVVDAMTAQGIV
;
A
#
# COMPACT_ATOMS: atom_id res chain seq x y z
N MET A 1 -18.00 -25.16 15.93
CA MET A 1 -17.11 -24.38 15.04
C MET A 1 -17.65 -22.97 15.05
N SER A 2 -16.79 -21.95 15.14
CA SER A 2 -17.27 -20.57 15.11
C SER A 2 -17.63 -20.18 13.66
N TYR A 3 -18.41 -19.12 13.49
CA TYR A 3 -18.77 -18.63 12.15
C TYR A 3 -17.54 -18.26 11.31
N VAL A 4 -16.54 -17.69 11.94
CA VAL A 4 -15.24 -17.38 11.29
C VAL A 4 -14.57 -18.65 10.77
N ASP A 5 -14.50 -19.72 11.59
CA ASP A 5 -13.86 -20.99 11.18
C ASP A 5 -14.60 -21.63 9.98
N GLU A 6 -15.93 -21.63 10.03
CA GLU A 6 -16.76 -22.20 8.94
C GLU A 6 -16.49 -21.48 7.61
N VAL A 7 -16.41 -20.14 7.62
CA VAL A 7 -16.13 -19.37 6.41
C VAL A 7 -14.71 -19.58 5.91
N ILE A 8 -13.71 -19.67 6.80
CA ILE A 8 -12.32 -19.97 6.43
C ILE A 8 -12.23 -21.35 5.76
N GLU A 9 -12.87 -22.38 6.34
CA GLU A 9 -12.89 -23.72 5.74
C GLU A 9 -13.58 -23.73 4.37
N GLN A 10 -14.67 -22.99 4.24
CA GLN A 10 -15.37 -22.84 2.96
C GLN A 10 -14.49 -22.19 1.89
N VAL A 11 -13.75 -21.11 2.23
CA VAL A 11 -12.84 -20.44 1.31
C VAL A 11 -11.73 -21.39 0.84
N VAL A 12 -11.14 -22.16 1.76
CA VAL A 12 -10.10 -23.15 1.42
C VAL A 12 -10.66 -24.23 0.47
N ALA A 13 -11.84 -24.75 0.75
CA ALA A 13 -12.49 -25.79 -0.07
C ALA A 13 -12.85 -25.28 -1.47
N GLN A 14 -13.31 -24.06 -1.60
CA GLN A 14 -13.73 -23.45 -2.87
C GLN A 14 -12.58 -22.97 -3.75
N ASN A 15 -11.38 -22.73 -3.18
CA ASN A 15 -10.23 -22.17 -3.87
C ASN A 15 -8.96 -23.03 -3.68
N PRO A 16 -8.95 -24.31 -4.03
CA PRO A 16 -7.93 -25.28 -3.61
C PRO A 16 -6.50 -25.00 -4.07
N ALA A 17 -6.31 -24.11 -5.07
CA ALA A 17 -5.01 -23.78 -5.64
C ALA A 17 -4.54 -22.35 -5.33
N GLU A 18 -5.08 -21.71 -4.28
CA GLU A 18 -4.84 -20.29 -3.99
C GLU A 18 -4.35 -20.06 -2.54
N PRO A 19 -3.16 -20.58 -2.18
CA PRO A 19 -2.69 -20.55 -0.78
C PRO A 19 -2.49 -19.12 -0.24
N GLU A 20 -2.08 -18.16 -1.07
CA GLU A 20 -1.91 -16.77 -0.65
C GLU A 20 -3.27 -16.14 -0.29
N PHE A 21 -4.32 -16.48 -1.03
CA PHE A 21 -5.67 -16.01 -0.73
C PHE A 21 -6.21 -16.64 0.56
N HIS A 22 -5.97 -17.95 0.78
CA HIS A 22 -6.34 -18.61 2.03
C HIS A 22 -5.70 -17.93 3.24
N GLN A 23 -4.40 -17.64 3.14
CA GLN A 23 -3.66 -16.98 4.22
C GLN A 23 -4.22 -15.60 4.53
N ALA A 24 -4.45 -14.77 3.50
CA ALA A 24 -4.98 -13.42 3.69
C ALA A 24 -6.37 -13.42 4.33
N VAL A 25 -7.28 -14.31 3.88
CA VAL A 25 -8.62 -14.44 4.47
C VAL A 25 -8.52 -14.88 5.93
N LYS A 26 -7.69 -15.89 6.23
CA LYS A 26 -7.48 -16.36 7.60
C LYS A 26 -6.97 -15.25 8.50
N GLU A 27 -5.91 -14.56 8.13
CA GLU A 27 -5.29 -13.50 8.94
C GLU A 27 -6.29 -12.36 9.24
N VAL A 28 -7.05 -11.93 8.23
CA VAL A 28 -8.04 -10.87 8.42
C VAL A 28 -9.20 -11.35 9.29
N LEU A 29 -9.84 -12.48 8.98
CA LEU A 29 -11.01 -12.95 9.73
C LEU A 29 -10.66 -13.34 11.17
N GLU A 30 -9.47 -13.92 11.43
CA GLU A 30 -9.00 -14.18 12.80
C GLU A 30 -8.90 -12.90 13.63
N SER A 31 -8.39 -11.82 13.04
CA SER A 31 -8.29 -10.52 13.71
C SER A 31 -9.64 -9.86 14.01
N LEU A 32 -10.71 -10.33 13.36
CA LEU A 32 -12.06 -9.79 13.47
C LEU A 32 -12.99 -10.63 14.37
N ARG A 33 -12.50 -11.72 14.98
CA ARG A 33 -13.35 -12.65 15.79
C ARG A 33 -14.21 -11.93 16.80
N ALA A 34 -13.65 -11.04 17.61
CA ALA A 34 -14.39 -10.32 18.63
C ALA A 34 -15.57 -9.51 18.06
N VAL A 35 -15.36 -8.87 16.89
CA VAL A 35 -16.40 -8.09 16.22
C VAL A 35 -17.46 -9.01 15.62
N VAL A 36 -17.04 -10.12 15.01
CA VAL A 36 -17.95 -11.08 14.39
C VAL A 36 -18.80 -11.79 15.43
N GLU A 37 -18.21 -12.23 16.54
CA GLU A 37 -18.93 -12.90 17.63
C GLU A 37 -19.95 -11.98 18.29
N ALA A 38 -19.64 -10.69 18.46
CA ALA A 38 -20.56 -9.69 18.98
C ALA A 38 -21.79 -9.45 18.08
N ASN A 39 -21.73 -9.80 16.78
CA ASN A 39 -22.77 -9.56 15.79
C ASN A 39 -23.17 -10.84 15.02
N GLU A 40 -22.84 -12.02 15.52
CA GLU A 40 -22.90 -13.28 14.77
C GLU A 40 -24.27 -13.58 14.17
N GLU A 41 -25.35 -13.37 14.93
CA GLU A 41 -26.72 -13.66 14.46
C GLU A 41 -27.09 -12.84 13.22
N ALA A 42 -26.78 -11.54 13.23
CA ALA A 42 -27.06 -10.65 12.11
C ALA A 42 -26.17 -10.97 10.90
N PHE A 43 -24.89 -11.21 11.13
CA PHE A 43 -23.95 -11.50 10.06
C PHE A 43 -24.22 -12.85 9.38
N ARG A 44 -24.60 -13.89 10.15
CA ARG A 44 -25.02 -15.18 9.57
C ARG A 44 -26.30 -15.06 8.77
N ARG A 45 -27.30 -14.34 9.30
CA ARG A 45 -28.57 -14.15 8.60
C ARG A 45 -28.38 -13.53 7.22
N ASP A 46 -27.46 -12.59 7.08
CA ASP A 46 -27.20 -11.83 5.86
C ASP A 46 -26.04 -12.43 5.02
N ALA A 47 -25.50 -13.59 5.43
CA ALA A 47 -24.31 -14.25 4.83
C ALA A 47 -23.16 -13.25 4.58
N LEU A 48 -22.91 -12.39 5.58
CA LEU A 48 -22.05 -11.22 5.42
C LEU A 48 -20.61 -11.59 5.14
N LEU A 49 -20.04 -12.55 5.89
CA LEU A 49 -18.65 -12.96 5.71
C LEU A 49 -18.46 -13.70 4.39
N GLU A 50 -19.40 -14.55 3.99
CA GLU A 50 -19.38 -15.24 2.70
C GLU A 50 -19.38 -14.25 1.53
N ARG A 51 -20.18 -13.18 1.63
CA ARG A 51 -20.21 -12.11 0.62
C ARG A 51 -18.93 -11.27 0.65
N LEU A 52 -18.34 -11.05 1.82
CA LEU A 52 -17.11 -10.28 1.98
C LEU A 52 -15.88 -11.00 1.40
N VAL A 53 -15.78 -12.32 1.58
CA VAL A 53 -14.64 -13.11 1.09
C VAL A 53 -14.78 -13.60 -0.36
N ASN A 54 -15.91 -13.33 -0.97
CA ASN A 54 -16.19 -13.70 -2.37
C ASN A 54 -16.14 -12.45 -3.24
N PRO A 55 -15.22 -12.37 -4.23
CA PRO A 55 -15.19 -11.20 -5.12
C PRO A 55 -16.47 -11.08 -5.93
N GLU A 56 -16.97 -9.85 -6.10
CA GLU A 56 -18.17 -9.57 -6.88
C GLU A 56 -18.00 -9.99 -8.34
N ARG A 57 -16.78 -9.77 -8.93
CA ARG A 57 -16.47 -10.16 -10.31
C ARG A 57 -15.00 -10.48 -10.48
N GLN A 58 -14.72 -11.43 -11.38
CA GLN A 58 -13.37 -11.81 -11.76
C GLN A 58 -13.27 -11.91 -13.28
N PHE A 59 -12.26 -11.27 -13.85
CA PHE A 59 -11.98 -11.31 -15.28
C PHE A 59 -10.60 -11.89 -15.52
N LYS A 60 -10.55 -12.87 -16.43
CA LYS A 60 -9.31 -13.44 -16.96
C LYS A 60 -9.36 -13.35 -18.47
N PHE A 61 -8.34 -12.80 -19.08
CA PHE A 61 -8.30 -12.58 -20.52
C PHE A 61 -6.91 -12.79 -21.11
N ARG A 62 -6.86 -13.10 -22.39
CA ARG A 62 -5.62 -13.28 -23.14
C ARG A 62 -5.08 -11.94 -23.62
N VAL A 63 -3.75 -11.78 -23.51
CA VAL A 63 -3.03 -10.56 -23.92
C VAL A 63 -1.96 -10.94 -24.93
N PRO A 64 -2.25 -10.99 -26.25
CA PRO A 64 -1.26 -11.20 -27.29
C PRO A 64 -0.55 -9.90 -27.64
N TRP A 65 0.76 -9.94 -27.81
CA TRP A 65 1.57 -8.79 -28.22
C TRP A 65 2.77 -9.26 -29.03
N VAL A 66 3.42 -8.33 -29.75
CA VAL A 66 4.55 -8.63 -30.64
C VAL A 66 5.79 -7.89 -30.14
N ASP A 67 6.91 -8.62 -30.03
CA ASP A 67 8.19 -8.06 -29.63
C ASP A 67 8.92 -7.33 -30.77
N ASP A 68 10.06 -6.76 -30.46
CA ASP A 68 10.88 -6.01 -31.41
C ASP A 68 11.43 -6.85 -32.56
N LYS A 69 11.42 -8.18 -32.41
CA LYS A 69 11.87 -9.13 -33.44
C LYS A 69 10.72 -9.65 -34.31
N GLY A 70 9.49 -9.22 -34.04
CA GLY A 70 8.29 -9.69 -34.73
C GLY A 70 7.73 -11.00 -34.17
N GLN A 71 8.24 -11.49 -33.04
CA GLN A 71 7.75 -12.69 -32.39
C GLN A 71 6.47 -12.39 -31.59
N VAL A 72 5.45 -13.23 -31.76
CA VAL A 72 4.20 -13.13 -30.99
C VAL A 72 4.38 -13.78 -29.63
N HIS A 73 3.96 -13.05 -28.59
CA HIS A 73 3.87 -13.51 -27.20
C HIS A 73 2.42 -13.48 -26.73
N VAL A 74 2.09 -14.32 -25.75
CA VAL A 74 0.75 -14.38 -25.16
C VAL A 74 0.90 -14.42 -23.65
N ASN A 75 0.43 -13.37 -22.99
CA ASN A 75 0.31 -13.30 -21.53
C ASN A 75 -1.14 -13.43 -21.09
N THR A 76 -1.36 -13.62 -19.80
CA THR A 76 -2.67 -13.64 -19.20
C THR A 76 -2.90 -12.37 -18.39
N GLY A 77 -4.00 -11.68 -18.65
CA GLY A 77 -4.45 -10.53 -17.88
C GLY A 77 -5.53 -10.92 -16.86
N TYR A 78 -5.56 -10.22 -15.73
CA TYR A 78 -6.52 -10.41 -14.64
C TYR A 78 -7.05 -9.08 -14.13
N ARG A 79 -8.35 -9.03 -13.78
CA ARG A 79 -8.95 -7.99 -12.95
C ARG A 79 -9.94 -8.63 -11.99
N VAL A 80 -9.76 -8.40 -10.71
CA VAL A 80 -10.70 -8.80 -9.65
C VAL A 80 -11.34 -7.53 -9.09
N GLN A 81 -12.63 -7.41 -9.30
CA GLN A 81 -13.52 -6.43 -8.72
C GLN A 81 -14.09 -7.04 -7.45
N PHE A 82 -13.45 -6.71 -6.31
CA PHE A 82 -13.67 -7.50 -5.11
C PHE A 82 -14.90 -7.05 -4.33
N ASN A 83 -14.99 -5.76 -3.99
CA ASN A 83 -16.10 -5.22 -3.22
C ASN A 83 -16.33 -3.74 -3.58
N SER A 84 -17.55 -3.38 -3.91
CA SER A 84 -17.95 -2.03 -4.31
C SER A 84 -18.85 -1.32 -3.29
N ALA A 85 -19.03 -1.87 -2.09
CA ALA A 85 -19.99 -1.34 -1.11
C ALA A 85 -19.73 0.13 -0.74
N ILE A 86 -18.47 0.56 -0.74
CA ILE A 86 -18.08 1.93 -0.36
C ILE A 86 -17.64 2.82 -1.54
N GLY A 87 -17.69 2.32 -2.76
CA GLY A 87 -17.36 3.10 -3.97
C GLY A 87 -16.84 2.26 -5.12
N PRO A 88 -16.44 2.89 -6.23
CA PRO A 88 -15.85 2.20 -7.38
C PRO A 88 -14.66 1.33 -6.97
N TYR A 89 -14.49 0.19 -7.63
CA TYR A 89 -13.35 -0.67 -7.37
C TYR A 89 -12.05 0.10 -7.61
N LYS A 90 -11.11 -0.01 -6.68
CA LYS A 90 -9.84 0.71 -6.72
C LYS A 90 -8.70 -0.19 -6.33
N GLY A 91 -7.66 -0.22 -7.13
CA GLY A 91 -6.42 -0.93 -6.82
C GLY A 91 -5.50 -1.09 -8.03
N GLY A 92 -4.23 -1.36 -7.75
CA GLY A 92 -3.16 -1.36 -8.75
C GLY A 92 -3.20 -2.52 -9.73
N LEU A 93 -2.44 -2.37 -10.80
CA LEU A 93 -2.14 -3.39 -11.81
C LEU A 93 -0.71 -3.86 -11.60
N ARG A 94 -0.51 -5.13 -11.23
CA ARG A 94 0.81 -5.73 -11.05
C ARG A 94 1.28 -6.41 -12.32
N LEU A 95 2.46 -6.03 -12.82
CA LEU A 95 3.12 -6.71 -13.94
C LEU A 95 4.37 -7.43 -13.43
N HIS A 96 4.22 -8.74 -13.25
CA HIS A 96 5.29 -9.58 -12.73
C HIS A 96 5.06 -11.05 -13.10
N PRO A 97 6.10 -11.84 -13.42
CA PRO A 97 5.96 -13.25 -13.82
C PRO A 97 5.22 -14.14 -12.82
N SER A 98 5.23 -13.80 -11.54
CA SER A 98 4.53 -14.57 -10.50
C SER A 98 3.01 -14.34 -10.46
N VAL A 99 2.48 -13.38 -11.21
CA VAL A 99 1.06 -13.03 -11.16
C VAL A 99 0.19 -14.18 -11.64
N ASN A 100 -0.76 -14.55 -10.79
CA ASN A 100 -1.83 -15.50 -11.08
C ASN A 100 -3.13 -15.04 -10.41
N LEU A 101 -4.23 -15.75 -10.63
CA LEU A 101 -5.53 -15.34 -10.09
C LEU A 101 -5.56 -15.31 -8.56
N GLY A 102 -4.94 -16.29 -7.89
CA GLY A 102 -4.90 -16.37 -6.43
C GLY A 102 -4.19 -15.16 -5.80
N ILE A 103 -3.05 -14.74 -6.38
CA ILE A 103 -2.31 -13.55 -5.97
C ILE A 103 -3.17 -12.29 -6.17
N ILE A 104 -3.85 -12.16 -7.31
CA ILE A 104 -4.71 -10.99 -7.57
C ILE A 104 -5.91 -10.97 -6.63
N LYS A 105 -6.50 -12.12 -6.31
CA LYS A 105 -7.59 -12.24 -5.33
C LYS A 105 -7.14 -11.82 -3.94
N PHE A 106 -6.01 -12.35 -3.45
CA PHE A 106 -5.49 -11.98 -2.14
C PHE A 106 -5.25 -10.48 -2.03
N LEU A 107 -4.57 -9.90 -3.02
CA LEU A 107 -4.29 -8.47 -3.06
C LEU A 107 -5.57 -7.62 -3.16
N GLY A 108 -6.58 -8.10 -3.89
CA GLY A 108 -7.88 -7.44 -4.00
C GLY A 108 -8.67 -7.47 -2.70
N PHE A 109 -8.61 -8.56 -1.97
CA PHE A 109 -9.22 -8.72 -0.65
C PHE A 109 -8.61 -7.76 0.38
N GLU A 110 -7.29 -7.72 0.49
CA GLU A 110 -6.60 -6.78 1.38
C GLU A 110 -6.88 -5.32 1.01
N GLN A 111 -7.04 -5.05 -0.30
CA GLN A 111 -7.29 -3.69 -0.79
C GLN A 111 -8.63 -3.13 -0.30
N ILE A 112 -9.64 -3.97 -0.01
CA ILE A 112 -10.93 -3.54 0.56
C ILE A 112 -10.69 -2.75 1.85
N PHE A 113 -9.95 -3.34 2.79
CA PHE A 113 -9.73 -2.79 4.12
C PHE A 113 -8.80 -1.58 4.09
N LYS A 114 -7.76 -1.64 3.28
CA LYS A 114 -6.85 -0.51 3.07
C LYS A 114 -7.58 0.72 2.53
N ASN A 115 -8.43 0.53 1.52
CA ASN A 115 -9.19 1.63 0.92
C ASN A 115 -10.23 2.19 1.88
N SER A 116 -10.91 1.33 2.64
CA SER A 116 -11.93 1.76 3.60
C SER A 116 -11.36 2.64 4.71
N LEU A 117 -10.12 2.39 5.16
CA LEU A 117 -9.44 3.21 6.16
C LEU A 117 -9.27 4.66 5.73
N THR A 118 -9.12 4.94 4.43
CA THR A 118 -8.96 6.31 3.94
C THR A 118 -10.18 7.20 4.19
N GLY A 119 -11.34 6.61 4.51
CA GLY A 119 -12.61 7.34 4.61
C GLY A 119 -13.20 7.78 3.28
N LEU A 120 -12.50 7.58 2.17
CA LEU A 120 -12.89 8.01 0.83
C LEU A 120 -13.80 6.99 0.14
N PRO A 121 -14.65 7.39 -0.83
CA PRO A 121 -15.60 6.51 -1.50
C PRO A 121 -14.92 5.67 -2.59
N ILE A 122 -14.09 4.75 -2.20
CA ILE A 122 -13.36 3.80 -3.06
C ILE A 122 -13.48 2.38 -2.53
N GLY A 123 -13.93 1.47 -3.37
CA GLY A 123 -14.04 0.05 -3.10
C GLY A 123 -12.71 -0.68 -3.29
N GLY A 124 -12.73 -2.02 -3.22
CA GLY A 124 -11.56 -2.88 -3.37
C GLY A 124 -11.50 -3.57 -4.72
N GLY A 125 -10.36 -3.50 -5.37
CA GLY A 125 -10.08 -4.23 -6.60
C GLY A 125 -8.58 -4.39 -6.84
N LYS A 126 -8.21 -5.36 -7.69
CA LYS A 126 -6.82 -5.60 -8.07
C LYS A 126 -6.74 -6.20 -9.46
N GLY A 127 -5.64 -5.96 -10.15
CA GLY A 127 -5.41 -6.58 -11.46
C GLY A 127 -3.93 -6.77 -11.74
N GLY A 128 -3.65 -7.29 -12.92
CA GLY A 128 -2.28 -7.48 -13.36
C GLY A 128 -2.13 -8.54 -14.45
N SER A 129 -0.90 -8.89 -14.71
CA SER A 129 -0.51 -9.91 -15.69
C SER A 129 0.81 -10.56 -15.30
N ASP A 130 1.02 -11.77 -15.78
CA ASP A 130 2.29 -12.50 -15.74
C ASP A 130 3.37 -11.94 -16.67
N PHE A 131 3.13 -10.79 -17.27
CA PHE A 131 4.10 -10.07 -18.09
C PHE A 131 5.26 -9.53 -17.25
N ASP A 132 6.50 -9.75 -17.70
CA ASP A 132 7.69 -9.17 -17.07
C ASP A 132 8.17 -7.96 -17.88
N PRO A 133 8.07 -6.73 -17.36
CA PRO A 133 8.53 -5.53 -18.05
C PRO A 133 10.07 -5.38 -18.03
N LYS A 134 10.79 -6.15 -17.20
CA LYS A 134 12.25 -6.03 -17.10
C LYS A 134 12.92 -6.44 -18.41
N GLY A 135 13.84 -5.60 -18.87
CA GLY A 135 14.62 -5.85 -20.09
C GLY A 135 13.83 -5.69 -21.40
N LYS A 136 12.58 -5.25 -21.35
CA LYS A 136 11.78 -4.93 -22.53
C LYS A 136 12.02 -3.50 -22.99
N SER A 137 11.92 -3.28 -24.30
CA SER A 137 11.93 -1.93 -24.87
C SER A 137 10.64 -1.18 -24.57
N ASP A 138 10.67 0.14 -24.66
CA ASP A 138 9.46 0.97 -24.53
C ASP A 138 8.38 0.60 -25.53
N ARG A 139 8.78 0.19 -26.75
CA ARG A 139 7.86 -0.26 -27.80
C ARG A 139 7.19 -1.59 -27.44
N GLU A 140 7.93 -2.53 -26.89
CA GLU A 140 7.38 -3.82 -26.41
C GLU A 140 6.41 -3.60 -25.25
N ILE A 141 6.79 -2.78 -24.28
CA ILE A 141 5.92 -2.43 -23.14
C ILE A 141 4.65 -1.72 -23.61
N MET A 142 4.78 -0.79 -24.57
CA MET A 142 3.63 -0.12 -25.15
C MET A 142 2.70 -1.11 -25.86
N ALA A 143 3.25 -2.03 -26.66
CA ALA A 143 2.48 -3.06 -27.36
C ALA A 143 1.71 -3.95 -26.37
N PHE A 144 2.37 -4.39 -25.29
CA PHE A 144 1.71 -5.14 -24.22
C PHE A 144 0.59 -4.31 -23.56
N CYS A 145 0.88 -3.09 -23.12
CA CYS A 145 -0.08 -2.22 -22.44
C CYS A 145 -1.32 -1.94 -23.30
N GLN A 146 -1.14 -1.72 -24.60
CA GLN A 146 -2.25 -1.50 -25.53
C GLN A 146 -3.11 -2.75 -25.69
N SER A 147 -2.49 -3.93 -25.82
CA SER A 147 -3.21 -5.20 -25.90
C SER A 147 -3.96 -5.51 -24.59
N PHE A 148 -3.31 -5.32 -23.43
CA PHE A 148 -3.91 -5.50 -22.11
C PHE A 148 -5.13 -4.58 -21.93
N MET A 149 -5.01 -3.30 -22.27
CA MET A 149 -6.10 -2.34 -22.14
C MET A 149 -7.24 -2.58 -23.13
N THR A 150 -6.97 -3.16 -24.30
CA THR A 150 -8.01 -3.52 -25.27
C THR A 150 -9.05 -4.47 -24.68
N GLU A 151 -8.62 -5.38 -23.80
CA GLU A 151 -9.54 -6.25 -23.06
C GLU A 151 -10.07 -5.58 -21.78
N LEU A 152 -9.19 -4.98 -20.99
CA LEU A 152 -9.55 -4.40 -19.70
C LEU A 152 -10.55 -3.24 -19.82
N CYS A 153 -10.51 -2.43 -20.88
CA CYS A 153 -11.38 -1.27 -21.06
C CYS A 153 -12.88 -1.59 -21.08
N LYS A 154 -13.23 -2.86 -21.25
CA LYS A 154 -14.62 -3.33 -21.23
C LYS A 154 -15.24 -3.35 -19.83
N TYR A 155 -14.42 -3.33 -18.79
CA TYR A 155 -14.80 -3.59 -17.41
C TYR A 155 -14.51 -2.42 -16.46
N ILE A 156 -13.77 -1.40 -16.91
CA ILE A 156 -13.33 -0.26 -16.10
C ILE A 156 -13.93 1.06 -16.58
N GLY A 157 -13.88 2.05 -15.72
CA GLY A 157 -14.37 3.40 -15.99
C GLY A 157 -14.29 4.27 -14.73
N ALA A 158 -14.43 5.58 -14.89
CA ALA A 158 -14.28 6.57 -13.81
C ALA A 158 -15.16 6.28 -12.58
N ASP A 159 -16.38 5.81 -12.81
CA ASP A 159 -17.38 5.57 -11.76
C ASP A 159 -17.63 4.08 -11.49
N THR A 160 -16.89 3.19 -12.14
CA THR A 160 -17.04 1.74 -12.00
C THR A 160 -15.82 1.11 -11.35
N ASP A 161 -14.66 1.28 -11.98
CA ASP A 161 -13.40 0.64 -11.59
C ASP A 161 -12.23 1.48 -12.08
N VAL A 162 -11.40 1.94 -11.15
CA VAL A 162 -10.28 2.85 -11.44
C VAL A 162 -8.96 2.19 -11.03
N PRO A 163 -8.29 1.49 -11.96
CA PRO A 163 -6.97 0.90 -11.69
C PRO A 163 -5.88 1.96 -11.45
N ALA A 164 -4.78 1.52 -10.87
CA ALA A 164 -3.60 2.34 -10.57
C ALA A 164 -2.30 1.59 -10.89
N GLY A 165 -1.16 2.21 -10.65
CA GLY A 165 0.14 1.55 -10.67
C GLY A 165 0.35 0.58 -9.50
N ASP A 166 1.23 -0.37 -9.71
CA ASP A 166 1.73 -1.34 -8.73
C ASP A 166 3.12 -1.83 -9.20
N ILE A 167 3.64 -2.93 -8.67
CA ILE A 167 4.90 -3.52 -9.14
C ILE A 167 4.86 -3.71 -10.66
N GLY A 168 5.88 -3.20 -11.32
CA GLY A 168 6.02 -3.28 -12.79
C GLY A 168 5.13 -2.32 -13.59
N THR A 169 4.32 -1.50 -12.93
CA THR A 169 3.41 -0.54 -13.58
C THR A 169 3.64 0.86 -12.99
N GLY A 170 4.40 1.67 -13.68
CA GLY A 170 4.64 3.07 -13.33
C GLY A 170 3.90 4.05 -14.22
N ALA A 171 4.31 5.31 -14.19
CA ALA A 171 3.70 6.39 -14.97
C ALA A 171 3.74 6.14 -16.48
N ARG A 172 4.79 5.49 -16.99
CA ARG A 172 4.93 5.11 -18.40
C ARG A 172 3.83 4.14 -18.82
N GLU A 173 3.67 3.04 -18.09
CA GLU A 173 2.67 2.01 -18.36
C GLU A 173 1.26 2.57 -18.22
N ILE A 174 0.99 3.36 -17.19
CA ILE A 174 -0.28 4.07 -17.01
C ILE A 174 -0.57 4.99 -18.20
N GLY A 175 0.44 5.70 -18.68
CA GLY A 175 0.31 6.56 -19.88
C GLY A 175 -0.10 5.78 -21.12
N TYR A 176 0.57 4.66 -21.41
CA TYR A 176 0.23 3.79 -22.55
C TYR A 176 -1.19 3.19 -22.43
N MET A 177 -1.56 2.75 -21.23
CA MET A 177 -2.90 2.23 -20.96
C MET A 177 -3.98 3.30 -21.09
N PHE A 178 -3.75 4.51 -20.57
CA PHE A 178 -4.68 5.62 -20.67
C PHE A 178 -4.90 6.05 -22.12
N GLY A 179 -3.83 6.15 -22.91
CA GLY A 179 -3.90 6.47 -24.34
C GLY A 179 -4.73 5.46 -25.12
N GLN A 180 -4.56 4.16 -24.83
CA GLN A 180 -5.35 3.11 -25.49
C GLN A 180 -6.81 3.10 -25.04
N TYR A 181 -7.07 3.29 -23.73
CA TYR A 181 -8.44 3.45 -23.20
C TYR A 181 -9.18 4.58 -23.93
N LYS A 182 -8.58 5.76 -23.97
CA LYS A 182 -9.14 6.94 -24.64
C LYS A 182 -9.42 6.67 -26.12
N ARG A 183 -8.48 5.98 -26.80
CA ARG A 183 -8.64 5.64 -28.22
C ARG A 183 -9.84 4.71 -28.49
N ILE A 184 -10.03 3.68 -27.63
CA ILE A 184 -11.09 2.70 -27.81
C ILE A 184 -12.45 3.26 -27.38
N ARG A 185 -12.50 3.90 -26.21
CA ARG A 185 -13.75 4.41 -25.61
C ARG A 185 -14.24 5.69 -26.25
N GLY A 186 -13.35 6.46 -26.87
CA GLY A 186 -13.68 7.80 -27.38
C GLY A 186 -13.98 8.83 -26.28
N LEU A 187 -13.61 8.53 -25.03
CA LEU A 187 -13.89 9.34 -23.85
C LEU A 187 -12.60 9.81 -23.20
N TYR A 188 -12.59 11.03 -22.70
CA TYR A 188 -11.57 11.56 -21.81
C TYR A 188 -12.18 11.66 -20.41
N GLU A 189 -11.96 10.65 -19.61
CA GLU A 189 -12.53 10.53 -18.26
C GLU A 189 -11.48 10.16 -17.21
N GLY A 190 -11.83 10.25 -15.94
CA GLY A 190 -10.95 10.00 -14.79
C GLY A 190 -10.68 8.52 -14.52
N VAL A 191 -10.50 7.71 -15.55
CA VAL A 191 -10.07 6.32 -15.43
C VAL A 191 -8.55 6.27 -15.23
N LEU A 192 -8.07 5.31 -14.47
CA LEU A 192 -6.67 5.16 -14.05
C LEU A 192 -6.19 6.32 -13.16
N THR A 193 -5.34 6.01 -12.20
CA THR A 193 -4.61 6.99 -11.40
C THR A 193 -3.11 6.75 -11.47
N GLY A 194 -2.33 7.76 -11.10
CA GLY A 194 -0.89 7.79 -11.36
C GLY A 194 -0.58 8.31 -12.76
N LYS A 195 -1.51 9.06 -13.35
CA LYS A 195 -1.32 9.72 -14.65
C LYS A 195 -0.29 10.83 -14.55
N GLY A 196 0.29 11.18 -15.69
CA GLY A 196 1.14 12.37 -15.80
C GLY A 196 0.35 13.67 -15.58
N LEU A 197 1.03 14.70 -15.10
CA LEU A 197 0.40 16.01 -14.79
C LEU A 197 -0.24 16.66 -16.01
N SER A 198 0.28 16.39 -17.21
CA SER A 198 -0.27 16.94 -18.46
C SER A 198 -1.60 16.32 -18.90
N TYR A 199 -2.05 15.23 -18.27
CA TYR A 199 -3.29 14.54 -18.63
C TYR A 199 -4.08 14.00 -17.44
N GLY A 200 -4.16 14.78 -16.38
CA GLY A 200 -5.06 14.54 -15.26
C GLY A 200 -4.41 13.90 -14.02
N GLY A 201 -3.09 13.87 -13.95
CA GLY A 201 -2.37 13.47 -12.75
C GLY A 201 -2.45 14.48 -11.61
N SER A 202 -2.19 14.04 -10.40
CA SER A 202 -2.18 14.88 -9.19
C SER A 202 -0.77 15.22 -8.74
N LEU A 203 -0.57 16.45 -8.30
CA LEU A 203 0.60 16.81 -7.48
C LEU A 203 0.60 16.04 -6.17
N ALA A 204 1.73 16.03 -5.48
CA ALA A 204 1.97 15.31 -4.23
C ALA A 204 1.80 13.77 -4.30
N ARG A 205 1.53 13.17 -5.48
CA ARG A 205 1.35 11.71 -5.61
C ARG A 205 2.65 10.96 -5.35
N THR A 206 3.77 11.50 -5.77
CA THR A 206 5.10 10.91 -5.59
C THR A 206 5.48 10.86 -4.10
N GLU A 207 5.19 11.92 -3.38
CA GLU A 207 5.49 12.11 -1.97
C GLU A 207 4.52 11.36 -1.05
N ALA A 208 3.32 11.10 -1.53
CA ALA A 208 2.14 10.77 -0.72
C ALA A 208 2.31 9.61 0.25
N THR A 209 3.01 8.53 -0.12
CA THR A 209 3.19 7.39 0.77
C THR A 209 4.15 7.73 1.91
N GLY A 210 5.30 8.33 1.60
CA GLY A 210 6.27 8.75 2.60
C GLY A 210 5.74 9.85 3.52
N TYR A 211 5.07 10.86 2.94
CA TYR A 211 4.47 11.95 3.71
C TYR A 211 3.32 11.44 4.59
N GLY A 212 2.46 10.60 4.04
CA GLY A 212 1.35 9.98 4.78
C GLY A 212 1.82 9.16 5.97
N LEU A 213 2.87 8.36 5.80
CA LEU A 213 3.53 7.63 6.88
C LEU A 213 3.88 8.56 8.05
N LEU A 214 4.49 9.70 7.77
CA LEU A 214 4.91 10.63 8.82
C LEU A 214 3.73 11.37 9.46
N TYR A 215 2.68 11.67 8.72
CA TYR A 215 1.48 12.30 9.27
C TYR A 215 0.78 11.39 10.28
N LEU A 216 0.58 10.10 9.94
CA LEU A 216 -0.02 9.12 10.86
C LEU A 216 0.89 8.85 12.05
N THR A 217 2.19 8.62 11.81
CA THR A 217 3.18 8.42 12.88
C THR A 217 3.21 9.60 13.85
N SER A 218 3.19 10.84 13.36
CA SER A 218 3.18 12.03 14.21
C SER A 218 1.93 12.11 15.08
N GLU A 219 0.76 11.79 14.53
CA GLU A 219 -0.48 11.78 15.31
C GLU A 219 -0.49 10.65 16.34
N MET A 220 -0.02 9.45 15.99
CA MET A 220 0.19 8.34 16.93
C MET A 220 1.07 8.76 18.10
N LEU A 221 2.22 9.38 17.83
CA LEU A 221 3.14 9.85 18.86
C LEU A 221 2.48 10.88 19.76
N LYS A 222 1.82 11.89 19.19
CA LYS A 222 1.12 12.96 19.91
C LYS A 222 0.04 12.41 20.84
N CYS A 223 -0.78 11.47 20.39
CA CYS A 223 -1.80 10.83 21.21
C CYS A 223 -1.23 9.98 22.36
N ASN A 224 0.04 9.57 22.24
CA ASN A 224 0.77 8.85 23.28
C ASN A 224 1.78 9.72 24.06
N GLY A 225 1.61 11.04 24.02
CA GLY A 225 2.43 11.99 24.81
C GLY A 225 3.89 12.10 24.33
N LYS A 226 4.16 11.74 23.06
CA LYS A 226 5.48 11.81 22.43
C LYS A 226 5.49 12.78 21.25
N SER A 227 6.68 13.12 20.76
CA SER A 227 6.86 13.99 19.60
C SER A 227 7.86 13.38 18.62
N ILE A 228 7.65 13.67 17.34
CA ILE A 228 8.65 13.36 16.31
C ILE A 228 9.77 14.40 16.28
N GLU A 229 9.49 15.64 16.72
CA GLU A 229 10.47 16.71 16.77
C GLU A 229 11.61 16.35 17.74
N GLY A 230 12.83 16.41 17.25
CA GLY A 230 14.04 16.04 17.99
C GLY A 230 14.32 14.54 18.04
N ALA A 231 13.44 13.68 17.54
CA ALA A 231 13.64 12.23 17.53
C ALA A 231 14.73 11.80 16.53
N THR A 232 15.48 10.79 16.89
CA THR A 232 16.39 10.08 15.98
C THR A 232 15.66 8.94 15.29
N VAL A 233 15.75 8.89 13.98
CA VAL A 233 14.93 7.97 13.15
C VAL A 233 15.81 7.09 12.27
N ALA A 234 15.54 5.78 12.26
CA ALA A 234 16.08 4.87 11.28
C ALA A 234 15.04 4.63 10.16
N VAL A 235 15.50 4.75 8.92
CA VAL A 235 14.71 4.41 7.73
C VAL A 235 15.42 3.30 6.99
N SER A 236 14.71 2.26 6.58
CA SER A 236 15.20 1.28 5.60
C SER A 236 14.74 1.62 4.19
N GLY A 237 15.47 1.14 3.20
CA GLY A 237 15.21 1.47 1.80
C GLY A 237 15.83 2.78 1.37
N SER A 238 15.79 3.01 0.08
CA SER A 238 16.20 4.25 -0.61
C SER A 238 15.39 4.47 -1.89
N GLY A 239 14.22 3.84 -1.94
CA GLY A 239 13.23 4.06 -2.98
C GLY A 239 12.31 5.24 -2.63
N ASN A 240 11.24 5.40 -3.42
CA ASN A 240 10.29 6.49 -3.28
C ASN A 240 9.77 6.69 -1.84
N VAL A 241 9.25 5.63 -1.20
CA VAL A 241 8.71 5.74 0.17
C VAL A 241 9.78 6.21 1.16
N ALA A 242 10.97 5.59 1.12
CA ALA A 242 12.06 5.90 2.04
C ALA A 242 12.58 7.34 1.87
N ILE A 243 12.74 7.81 0.63
CA ILE A 243 13.21 9.17 0.32
C ILE A 243 12.24 10.20 0.89
N TYR A 244 10.95 10.07 0.58
CA TYR A 244 9.96 11.06 1.01
C TYR A 244 9.55 10.91 2.48
N ALA A 245 9.68 9.73 3.08
CA ALA A 245 9.61 9.56 4.53
C ALA A 245 10.76 10.30 5.24
N THR A 246 11.99 10.17 4.71
CA THR A 246 13.16 10.88 5.23
C THR A 246 12.98 12.40 5.12
N GLU A 247 12.52 12.88 3.97
CA GLU A 247 12.28 14.31 3.73
C GLU A 247 11.24 14.86 4.71
N LYS A 248 10.10 14.19 4.84
CA LYS A 248 9.02 14.66 5.73
C LYS A 248 9.43 14.57 7.20
N ALA A 249 10.12 13.51 7.63
CA ALA A 249 10.61 13.38 8.99
C ALA A 249 11.52 14.56 9.36
N GLN A 250 12.44 14.94 8.48
CA GLN A 250 13.32 16.11 8.70
C GLN A 250 12.55 17.43 8.69
N GLN A 251 11.55 17.60 7.82
CA GLN A 251 10.67 18.77 7.84
C GLN A 251 9.91 18.90 9.17
N LEU A 252 9.60 17.79 9.83
CA LEU A 252 8.94 17.74 11.13
C LEU A 252 9.92 17.83 12.32
N GLY A 253 11.20 18.07 12.05
CA GLY A 253 12.23 18.30 13.07
C GLY A 253 12.92 17.03 13.58
N ALA A 254 12.72 15.87 12.96
CA ALA A 254 13.45 14.64 13.28
C ALA A 254 14.82 14.60 12.62
N LYS A 255 15.71 13.76 13.15
CA LYS A 255 17.01 13.45 12.58
C LYS A 255 17.01 12.02 12.03
N VAL A 256 16.93 11.87 10.71
CA VAL A 256 17.04 10.57 10.06
C VAL A 256 18.53 10.23 9.88
N VAL A 257 18.94 9.08 10.41
CA VAL A 257 20.36 8.69 10.45
C VAL A 257 20.70 7.47 9.57
N THR A 258 19.71 6.78 9.02
CA THR A 258 19.96 5.61 8.16
C THR A 258 19.11 5.62 6.91
N VAL A 259 19.63 5.01 5.84
CA VAL A 259 18.91 4.53 4.66
C VAL A 259 19.59 3.25 4.17
N SER A 260 18.89 2.40 3.40
CA SER A 260 19.45 1.15 2.90
C SER A 260 19.09 0.86 1.46
N ASP A 261 19.85 -0.01 0.80
CA ASP A 261 19.47 -0.64 -0.47
C ASP A 261 19.76 -2.16 -0.42
N SER A 262 19.63 -2.86 -1.55
CA SER A 262 19.81 -4.31 -1.60
C SER A 262 21.24 -4.78 -1.37
N THR A 263 22.23 -3.88 -1.34
CA THR A 263 23.65 -4.22 -1.16
C THR A 263 24.19 -3.83 0.22
N GLY A 264 23.56 -2.84 0.88
CA GLY A 264 24.02 -2.37 2.17
C GLY A 264 23.22 -1.19 2.68
N TRP A 265 23.75 -0.52 3.68
CA TRP A 265 23.07 0.59 4.33
C TRP A 265 24.06 1.68 4.75
N ILE A 266 23.53 2.87 4.93
CA ILE A 266 24.24 4.05 5.39
C ILE A 266 23.89 4.31 6.85
N TYR A 267 24.90 4.65 7.66
CA TYR A 267 24.75 5.39 8.89
C TYR A 267 25.39 6.77 8.74
N ASP A 268 24.59 7.81 8.87
CA ASP A 268 25.07 9.20 8.85
C ASP A 268 24.72 9.87 10.18
N LYS A 269 25.71 9.98 11.07
CA LYS A 269 25.54 10.56 12.42
C LYS A 269 25.07 12.03 12.39
N ASP A 270 25.33 12.75 11.31
CA ASP A 270 24.94 14.15 11.14
C ASP A 270 23.54 14.29 10.51
N GLY A 271 22.93 13.16 10.13
CA GLY A 271 21.64 13.08 9.45
C GLY A 271 21.77 12.96 7.94
N ILE A 272 20.86 12.20 7.35
CA ILE A 272 20.82 11.95 5.90
C ILE A 272 20.60 13.25 5.14
N ASP A 273 21.47 13.52 4.15
CA ASP A 273 21.28 14.58 3.17
C ASP A 273 20.30 14.14 2.08
N VAL A 274 19.06 14.63 2.16
CA VAL A 274 17.98 14.25 1.23
C VAL A 274 18.27 14.69 -0.20
N ALA A 275 18.89 15.85 -0.39
CA ALA A 275 19.22 16.33 -1.74
C ALA A 275 20.24 15.41 -2.41
N LEU A 276 21.28 15.02 -1.69
CA LEU A 276 22.27 14.06 -2.16
C LEU A 276 21.64 12.67 -2.38
N LEU A 277 20.76 12.23 -1.46
CA LEU A 277 20.07 10.95 -1.61
C LEU A 277 19.22 10.91 -2.89
N LYS A 278 18.45 11.97 -3.17
CA LYS A 278 17.68 12.12 -4.42
C LYS A 278 18.59 12.12 -5.65
N GLU A 279 19.68 12.86 -5.62
CA GLU A 279 20.64 12.87 -6.73
C GLU A 279 21.18 11.47 -7.03
N VAL A 280 21.61 10.74 -6.00
CA VAL A 280 22.16 9.39 -6.13
C VAL A 280 21.09 8.40 -6.62
N LYS A 281 19.89 8.43 -6.04
CA LYS A 281 18.87 7.38 -6.28
C LYS A 281 17.93 7.69 -7.44
N GLU A 282 17.48 8.92 -7.57
CA GLU A 282 16.49 9.29 -8.60
C GLU A 282 17.16 9.73 -9.91
N VAL A 283 18.26 10.50 -9.83
CA VAL A 283 18.93 11.04 -11.02
C VAL A 283 19.96 10.05 -11.55
N LYS A 284 20.95 9.67 -10.72
CA LYS A 284 22.04 8.76 -11.14
C LYS A 284 21.61 7.30 -11.16
N ARG A 285 20.57 6.92 -10.42
CA ARG A 285 20.11 5.53 -10.23
C ARG A 285 21.24 4.61 -9.74
N ALA A 286 22.10 5.16 -8.89
CA ALA A 286 23.30 4.52 -8.37
C ALA A 286 23.05 3.82 -7.03
N ARG A 287 24.07 3.12 -6.53
CA ARG A 287 24.08 2.49 -5.21
C ARG A 287 24.44 3.49 -4.12
N LEU A 288 24.11 3.16 -2.87
CA LEU A 288 24.41 4.02 -1.70
C LEU A 288 25.90 4.15 -1.41
N THR A 289 26.75 3.33 -2.00
CA THR A 289 28.21 3.53 -1.98
C THR A 289 28.62 4.90 -2.55
N GLU A 290 27.89 5.41 -3.57
CA GLU A 290 28.14 6.76 -4.10
C GLU A 290 27.72 7.86 -3.13
N TYR A 291 26.65 7.62 -2.36
CA TYR A 291 26.26 8.54 -1.28
C TYR A 291 27.38 8.66 -0.23
N ALA A 292 27.88 7.52 0.25
CA ALA A 292 28.97 7.50 1.24
C ALA A 292 30.26 8.14 0.68
N ALA A 293 30.58 7.93 -0.59
CA ALA A 293 31.73 8.55 -1.22
C ALA A 293 31.66 10.09 -1.30
N ALA A 294 30.44 10.61 -1.41
CA ALA A 294 30.18 12.05 -1.52
C ALA A 294 29.96 12.76 -0.15
N ARG A 295 29.77 11.99 0.94
CA ARG A 295 29.42 12.52 2.27
C ARG A 295 30.34 12.00 3.35
N PRO A 296 31.31 12.82 3.84
CA PRO A 296 32.34 12.38 4.79
C PRO A 296 31.81 11.90 6.14
N SER A 297 30.61 12.32 6.57
CA SER A 297 29.98 11.89 7.82
C SER A 297 29.26 10.54 7.71
N ALA A 298 29.06 10.04 6.49
CA ALA A 298 28.33 8.81 6.23
C ALA A 298 29.26 7.60 6.20
N GLU A 299 28.84 6.55 6.88
CA GLU A 299 29.49 5.26 6.87
C GLU A 299 28.64 4.25 6.06
N TYR A 300 29.25 3.57 5.10
CA TYR A 300 28.59 2.50 4.35
C TYR A 300 28.91 1.15 5.00
N HIS A 301 27.87 0.37 5.22
CA HIS A 301 27.97 -1.00 5.74
C HIS A 301 27.35 -1.96 4.73
N GLU A 302 28.06 -3.02 4.40
CA GLU A 302 27.59 -4.05 3.49
C GLU A 302 26.57 -4.97 4.18
N GLY A 303 25.58 -5.44 3.43
CA GLY A 303 24.58 -6.38 3.93
C GLY A 303 23.47 -5.74 4.78
N ARG A 304 22.98 -6.50 5.77
CA ARG A 304 21.89 -6.08 6.67
C ARG A 304 22.45 -5.46 7.95
N GLY A 305 21.67 -4.60 8.61
CA GLY A 305 22.10 -4.03 9.90
C GLY A 305 21.50 -2.66 10.22
N VAL A 306 20.62 -2.14 9.38
CA VAL A 306 20.00 -0.82 9.55
C VAL A 306 19.33 -0.63 10.93
N TRP A 307 18.83 -1.70 11.52
CA TRP A 307 18.14 -1.70 12.82
C TRP A 307 19.07 -1.80 14.04
N SER A 308 20.38 -1.91 13.81
CA SER A 308 21.38 -2.02 14.89
C SER A 308 21.72 -0.69 15.57
N ILE A 309 21.37 0.43 14.93
CA ILE A 309 21.67 1.78 15.44
C ILE A 309 20.63 2.15 16.50
N PRO A 310 21.05 2.70 17.66
CA PRO A 310 20.13 3.26 18.64
C PRO A 310 19.33 4.42 18.05
N VAL A 311 18.02 4.26 18.01
CA VAL A 311 17.08 5.25 17.47
C VAL A 311 15.81 5.28 18.29
N ASP A 312 15.09 6.39 18.22
CA ASP A 312 13.79 6.57 18.87
C ASP A 312 12.65 5.93 18.07
N ILE A 313 12.73 6.02 16.75
CA ILE A 313 11.68 5.59 15.82
C ILE A 313 12.31 4.79 14.68
N ALA A 314 11.69 3.68 14.29
CA ALA A 314 12.07 2.88 13.13
C ALA A 314 10.97 2.91 12.06
N LEU A 315 11.35 3.23 10.82
CA LEU A 315 10.47 3.30 9.66
C LEU A 315 10.91 2.28 8.60
N PRO A 316 10.40 1.04 8.63
CA PRO A 316 10.70 0.06 7.59
C PRO A 316 9.99 0.42 6.28
N CYS A 317 10.77 0.87 5.28
CA CYS A 317 10.30 1.41 4.00
C CYS A 317 10.87 0.69 2.77
N ALA A 318 11.51 -0.48 2.94
CA ALA A 318 12.16 -1.18 1.83
C ALA A 318 11.30 -2.30 1.26
N THR A 319 11.27 -3.45 1.92
CA THR A 319 10.65 -4.68 1.38
C THR A 319 9.86 -5.46 2.42
N GLN A 320 9.02 -6.36 1.92
CA GLN A 320 8.30 -7.30 2.77
C GLN A 320 9.28 -8.17 3.61
N ASN A 321 8.92 -8.44 4.87
CA ASN A 321 9.67 -9.26 5.80
C ASN A 321 11.15 -8.85 5.97
N GLU A 322 11.41 -7.55 6.04
CA GLU A 322 12.76 -7.03 6.24
C GLU A 322 13.16 -6.86 7.71
N LEU A 323 12.19 -6.70 8.61
CA LEU A 323 12.38 -6.58 10.05
C LEU A 323 11.97 -7.89 10.73
N HIS A 324 12.98 -8.65 11.20
CA HIS A 324 12.79 -9.94 11.86
C HIS A 324 12.79 -9.81 13.38
N LEU A 325 12.49 -10.90 14.08
CA LEU A 325 12.45 -10.95 15.54
C LEU A 325 13.75 -10.46 16.20
N GLU A 326 14.91 -10.83 15.66
CA GLU A 326 16.21 -10.38 16.22
C GLU A 326 16.43 -8.88 16.04
N ASP A 327 15.97 -8.31 14.92
CA ASP A 327 15.98 -6.87 14.68
C ASP A 327 15.05 -6.15 15.68
N ALA A 328 13.85 -6.70 15.93
CA ALA A 328 12.90 -6.17 16.90
C ALA A 328 13.47 -6.17 18.34
N LYS A 329 14.13 -7.28 18.74
CA LYS A 329 14.82 -7.36 20.03
C LYS A 329 15.90 -6.29 20.17
N GLN A 330 16.63 -6.03 19.09
CA GLN A 330 17.69 -5.04 19.09
C GLN A 330 17.14 -3.61 19.18
N LEU A 331 16.06 -3.30 18.43
CA LEU A 331 15.37 -2.01 18.53
C LEU A 331 14.87 -1.74 19.96
N VAL A 332 14.21 -2.72 20.58
CA VAL A 332 13.74 -2.60 21.97
C VAL A 332 14.89 -2.39 22.94
N ALA A 333 15.94 -3.18 22.83
CA ALA A 333 17.13 -3.06 23.69
C ALA A 333 17.85 -1.72 23.54
N ASN A 334 17.78 -1.10 22.36
CA ASN A 334 18.35 0.20 22.06
C ASN A 334 17.43 1.39 22.43
N GLY A 335 16.24 1.12 22.99
CA GLY A 335 15.33 2.18 23.46
C GLY A 335 14.40 2.75 22.41
N CYS A 336 14.25 2.10 21.26
CA CYS A 336 13.24 2.46 20.27
C CYS A 336 11.85 2.37 20.92
N TYR A 337 11.01 3.38 20.70
CA TYR A 337 9.65 3.41 21.27
C TYR A 337 8.54 3.41 20.23
N ALA A 338 8.87 3.52 18.96
CA ALA A 338 7.87 3.46 17.90
C ALA A 338 8.42 2.79 16.62
N VAL A 339 7.58 1.97 16.00
CA VAL A 339 7.80 1.38 14.67
C VAL A 339 6.58 1.68 13.80
N ALA A 340 6.80 2.24 12.62
CA ALA A 340 5.73 2.60 11.69
C ALA A 340 6.07 2.14 10.27
N GLU A 341 5.21 1.34 9.67
CA GLU A 341 5.49 0.58 8.46
C GLU A 341 5.20 1.37 7.17
N GLY A 342 6.24 1.81 6.47
CA GLY A 342 6.10 2.44 5.14
C GLY A 342 5.94 1.44 4.00
N ALA A 343 6.57 0.28 4.09
CA ALA A 343 6.41 -0.81 3.14
C ALA A 343 5.16 -1.66 3.42
N ASN A 344 4.83 -2.59 2.51
CA ASN A 344 3.79 -3.57 2.75
C ASN A 344 4.36 -4.75 3.56
N MET A 345 3.81 -5.00 4.75
CA MET A 345 4.20 -6.09 5.66
C MET A 345 5.73 -6.24 5.81
N PRO A 346 6.47 -5.17 6.16
CA PRO A 346 7.91 -5.25 6.28
C PRO A 346 8.36 -5.98 7.56
N THR A 347 7.53 -5.99 8.60
CA THR A 347 7.80 -6.63 9.88
C THR A 347 7.18 -8.02 9.90
N THR A 348 7.96 -9.03 10.31
CA THR A 348 7.43 -10.40 10.45
C THR A 348 6.42 -10.47 11.60
N LEU A 349 5.50 -11.44 11.55
CA LEU A 349 4.46 -11.59 12.58
C LEU A 349 5.08 -11.72 13.99
N GLU A 350 6.08 -12.57 14.14
CA GLU A 350 6.79 -12.76 15.40
C GLU A 350 7.45 -11.48 15.93
N ALA A 351 7.99 -10.66 15.01
CA ALA A 351 8.58 -9.36 15.36
C ALA A 351 7.49 -8.36 15.78
N THR A 352 6.36 -8.35 15.09
CA THR A 352 5.21 -7.49 15.43
C THR A 352 4.66 -7.82 16.81
N GLU A 353 4.44 -9.10 17.10
CA GLU A 353 3.99 -9.57 18.42
C GLU A 353 4.97 -9.15 19.52
N TYR A 354 6.27 -9.39 19.30
CA TYR A 354 7.32 -9.02 20.26
C TYR A 354 7.36 -7.51 20.51
N LEU A 355 7.25 -6.67 19.48
CA LEU A 355 7.24 -5.21 19.62
C LEU A 355 6.04 -4.75 20.45
N GLN A 356 4.85 -5.28 20.17
CA GLN A 356 3.61 -4.94 20.89
C GLN A 356 3.68 -5.38 22.36
N GLU A 357 4.17 -6.60 22.65
CA GLU A 357 4.34 -7.12 24.01
C GLU A 357 5.33 -6.29 24.84
N ASN A 358 6.31 -5.66 24.19
CA ASN A 358 7.27 -4.77 24.84
C ASN A 358 6.86 -3.29 24.85
N GLY A 359 5.60 -2.97 24.54
CA GLY A 359 5.04 -1.64 24.66
C GLY A 359 5.52 -0.65 23.60
N ILE A 360 6.01 -1.14 22.46
CA ILE A 360 6.39 -0.31 21.33
C ILE A 360 5.12 0.16 20.61
N LEU A 361 5.02 1.44 20.33
CA LEU A 361 3.95 1.97 19.49
C LEU A 361 4.14 1.46 18.06
N PHE A 362 3.26 0.55 17.64
CA PHE A 362 3.38 -0.11 16.35
C PHE A 362 2.23 0.28 15.41
N ALA A 363 2.55 0.98 14.32
CA ALA A 363 1.59 1.36 13.30
C ALA A 363 1.70 0.46 12.07
N PRO A 364 0.61 -0.24 11.66
CA PRO A 364 0.66 -1.23 10.59
C PRO A 364 0.65 -0.60 9.20
N GLY A 365 1.37 -1.22 8.26
CA GLY A 365 1.54 -0.71 6.90
C GLY A 365 0.23 -0.44 6.16
N LYS A 366 -0.82 -1.23 6.37
CA LYS A 366 -2.13 -0.97 5.72
C LYS A 366 -2.74 0.38 6.08
N ALA A 367 -2.43 0.92 7.26
CA ALA A 367 -2.82 2.26 7.68
C ALA A 367 -1.77 3.30 7.30
N ASP A 368 -0.52 3.06 7.66
CA ASP A 368 0.57 4.02 7.49
C ASP A 368 0.90 4.32 6.03
N ASN A 369 0.90 3.31 5.16
CA ASN A 369 1.19 3.52 3.75
C ASN A 369 -0.05 3.83 2.89
N ALA A 370 -1.19 4.10 3.52
CA ALA A 370 -2.44 4.45 2.83
C ALA A 370 -2.37 5.81 2.10
N GLY A 371 -1.36 6.63 2.38
CA GLY A 371 -1.18 7.93 1.72
C GLY A 371 -1.18 7.86 0.20
N GLY A 372 -0.56 6.82 -0.37
CA GLY A 372 -0.53 6.61 -1.81
C GLY A 372 -1.90 6.38 -2.43
N VAL A 373 -2.74 5.54 -1.82
CA VAL A 373 -4.11 5.27 -2.31
C VAL A 373 -5.04 6.45 -1.99
N ALA A 374 -4.85 7.13 -0.87
CA ALA A 374 -5.60 8.33 -0.53
C ALA A 374 -5.39 9.43 -1.60
N THR A 375 -4.15 9.70 -1.96
CA THR A 375 -3.84 10.68 -3.01
C THR A 375 -4.33 10.22 -4.39
N SER A 376 -4.33 8.92 -4.66
CA SER A 376 -4.97 8.40 -5.88
C SER A 376 -6.48 8.69 -5.90
N ALA A 377 -7.18 8.58 -4.78
CA ALA A 377 -8.59 8.96 -4.70
C ALA A 377 -8.79 10.49 -4.82
N LEU A 378 -7.86 11.29 -4.30
CA LEU A 378 -7.86 12.74 -4.53
C LEU A 378 -7.62 13.09 -6.02
N GLU A 379 -6.81 12.31 -6.73
CA GLU A 379 -6.69 12.44 -8.21
C GLU A 379 -8.03 12.16 -8.90
N MET A 380 -8.76 11.13 -8.47
CA MET A 380 -10.11 10.87 -8.98
C MET A 380 -11.05 12.06 -8.75
N SER A 381 -11.03 12.67 -7.57
CA SER A 381 -11.83 13.84 -7.24
C SER A 381 -11.50 15.02 -8.15
N GLN A 382 -10.21 15.33 -8.34
CA GLN A 382 -9.76 16.38 -9.27
C GLN A 382 -10.21 16.09 -10.70
N ASN A 383 -10.16 14.84 -11.15
CA ASN A 383 -10.61 14.44 -12.48
C ASN A 383 -12.13 14.63 -12.65
N SER A 384 -12.92 14.31 -11.63
CA SER A 384 -14.38 14.50 -11.64
C SER A 384 -14.77 15.98 -11.69
N GLU A 385 -14.04 16.83 -10.96
CA GLU A 385 -14.22 18.29 -10.99
C GLU A 385 -13.66 18.93 -12.27
N ARG A 386 -12.79 18.22 -13.00
CA ARG A 386 -11.98 18.72 -14.13
C ARG A 386 -11.07 19.90 -13.74
N LEU A 387 -10.55 19.85 -12.52
CA LEU A 387 -9.62 20.83 -11.96
C LEU A 387 -8.31 20.14 -11.56
N SER A 388 -7.28 20.96 -11.37
CA SER A 388 -6.02 20.55 -10.74
C SER A 388 -5.83 21.36 -9.47
N TRP A 389 -5.62 20.68 -8.34
CA TRP A 389 -5.33 21.33 -7.08
C TRP A 389 -3.83 21.61 -6.94
N THR A 390 -3.47 22.59 -6.14
CA THR A 390 -2.08 22.88 -5.81
C THR A 390 -1.47 21.76 -4.95
N PHE A 391 -0.15 21.77 -4.83
CA PHE A 391 0.55 20.81 -3.96
C PHE A 391 0.05 20.91 -2.52
N GLU A 392 -0.10 22.13 -2.01
CA GLU A 392 -0.53 22.44 -0.65
C GLU A 392 -1.96 21.99 -0.38
N GLU A 393 -2.87 22.12 -1.37
CA GLU A 393 -4.24 21.63 -1.25
C GLU A 393 -4.29 20.10 -1.16
N VAL A 394 -3.51 19.39 -2.00
CA VAL A 394 -3.45 17.93 -1.95
C VAL A 394 -2.77 17.46 -0.67
N ASP A 395 -1.65 18.05 -0.28
CA ASP A 395 -0.90 17.68 0.93
C ASP A 395 -1.71 17.93 2.20
N GLY A 396 -2.41 19.07 2.29
CA GLY A 396 -3.29 19.37 3.42
C GLY A 396 -4.46 18.38 3.56
N LYS A 397 -5.06 17.94 2.43
CA LYS A 397 -6.09 16.90 2.42
C LYS A 397 -5.50 15.54 2.82
N LEU A 398 -4.31 15.21 2.33
CA LEU A 398 -3.59 13.99 2.69
C LEU A 398 -3.31 13.95 4.20
N GLN A 399 -2.79 15.03 4.77
CA GLN A 399 -2.54 15.13 6.20
C GLN A 399 -3.81 14.86 7.02
N ASN A 400 -4.92 15.50 6.67
CA ASN A 400 -6.21 15.28 7.35
C ASN A 400 -6.69 13.84 7.24
N ILE A 401 -6.54 13.21 6.07
CA ILE A 401 -6.91 11.80 5.88
C ILE A 401 -6.09 10.90 6.80
N MET A 402 -4.77 11.08 6.84
CA MET A 402 -3.88 10.24 7.64
C MET A 402 -4.12 10.40 9.14
N VAL A 403 -4.38 11.63 9.62
CA VAL A 403 -4.78 11.90 11.00
C VAL A 403 -6.09 11.20 11.33
N ASN A 404 -7.10 11.28 10.46
CA ASN A 404 -8.38 10.61 10.65
C ASN A 404 -8.25 9.08 10.64
N ILE A 405 -7.37 8.52 9.80
CA ILE A 405 -7.06 7.08 9.83
C ILE A 405 -6.60 6.67 11.22
N PHE A 406 -5.65 7.41 11.80
CA PHE A 406 -5.15 7.09 13.13
C PHE A 406 -6.27 7.13 14.19
N HIS A 407 -7.07 8.18 14.23
CA HIS A 407 -8.17 8.27 15.21
C HIS A 407 -9.19 7.14 15.04
N ASN A 408 -9.56 6.79 13.81
CA ASN A 408 -10.51 5.72 13.54
C ASN A 408 -10.00 4.35 14.01
N LEU A 409 -8.73 4.03 13.78
CA LEU A 409 -8.15 2.76 14.23
C LEU A 409 -7.94 2.71 15.75
N ASP A 410 -7.56 3.82 16.37
CA ASP A 410 -7.39 3.92 17.81
C ASP A 410 -8.75 3.79 18.55
N ASP A 411 -9.78 4.48 18.06
CA ASP A 411 -11.15 4.37 18.58
C ASP A 411 -11.71 2.95 18.40
N ALA A 412 -11.45 2.30 17.27
CA ALA A 412 -11.85 0.91 17.04
C ALA A 412 -11.16 -0.05 18.01
N ALA A 413 -9.85 0.09 18.22
CA ALA A 413 -9.13 -0.72 19.18
C ALA A 413 -9.70 -0.55 20.61
N LYS A 414 -9.96 0.68 21.04
CA LYS A 414 -10.53 0.99 22.35
C LYS A 414 -11.93 0.39 22.56
N ARG A 415 -12.81 0.47 21.53
CA ARG A 415 -14.19 -0.09 21.62
C ARG A 415 -14.21 -1.58 21.91
N TYR A 416 -13.22 -2.32 21.42
CA TYR A 416 -13.13 -3.77 21.60
C TYR A 416 -12.12 -4.19 22.69
N GLY A 417 -11.69 -3.26 23.55
CA GLY A 417 -10.80 -3.57 24.68
C GLY A 417 -9.36 -3.92 24.28
N MET A 418 -8.93 -3.45 23.12
CA MET A 418 -7.59 -3.69 22.56
C MET A 418 -6.77 -2.39 22.49
N GLU A 419 -6.90 -1.53 23.50
CA GLU A 419 -6.20 -0.24 23.53
C GLU A 419 -4.71 -0.38 23.25
N GLY A 420 -4.18 0.44 22.34
CA GLY A 420 -2.78 0.40 21.89
C GLY A 420 -2.48 -0.66 20.82
N ASN A 421 -3.38 -1.57 20.52
CA ASN A 421 -3.23 -2.52 19.42
C ASN A 421 -3.77 -1.92 18.11
N TYR A 422 -2.93 -1.13 17.46
CA TYR A 422 -3.30 -0.43 16.22
C TYR A 422 -3.43 -1.36 15.01
N VAL A 423 -2.85 -2.56 15.06
CA VAL A 423 -3.05 -3.61 14.04
C VAL A 423 -4.48 -4.11 14.06
N ALA A 424 -4.98 -4.49 15.24
CA ALA A 424 -6.37 -4.89 15.43
C ALA A 424 -7.32 -3.72 15.10
N GLY A 425 -7.01 -2.51 15.59
CA GLY A 425 -7.79 -1.31 15.33
C GLY A 425 -7.96 -1.02 13.83
N ALA A 426 -6.89 -1.15 13.05
CA ALA A 426 -6.96 -0.94 11.60
C ALA A 426 -7.83 -1.98 10.89
N ASN A 427 -7.72 -3.26 11.27
CA ASN A 427 -8.56 -4.31 10.71
C ASN A 427 -10.04 -4.09 11.05
N ILE A 428 -10.35 -3.77 12.30
CA ILE A 428 -11.71 -3.54 12.77
C ILE A 428 -12.32 -2.30 12.09
N ALA A 429 -11.62 -1.16 12.11
CA ALA A 429 -12.13 0.08 11.53
C ALA A 429 -12.39 -0.07 10.02
N GLY A 430 -11.48 -0.73 9.29
CA GLY A 430 -11.65 -1.03 7.87
C GLY A 430 -12.85 -1.93 7.61
N PHE A 431 -13.02 -2.98 8.42
CA PHE A 431 -14.13 -3.93 8.32
C PHE A 431 -15.47 -3.28 8.61
N GLU A 432 -15.63 -2.59 9.75
CA GLU A 432 -16.89 -2.00 10.17
C GLU A 432 -17.47 -1.07 9.10
N LYS A 433 -16.66 -0.22 8.49
CA LYS A 433 -17.12 0.69 7.44
C LYS A 433 -17.68 -0.05 6.22
N VAL A 434 -17.03 -1.13 5.79
CA VAL A 434 -17.49 -1.94 4.66
C VAL A 434 -18.78 -2.67 5.00
N VAL A 435 -18.84 -3.26 6.18
CA VAL A 435 -20.00 -4.01 6.68
C VAL A 435 -21.23 -3.12 6.85
N ASP A 436 -21.04 -1.92 7.40
CA ASP A 436 -22.12 -0.94 7.53
C ASP A 436 -22.73 -0.61 6.15
N ALA A 437 -21.87 -0.38 5.17
CA ALA A 437 -22.32 -0.11 3.80
C ALA A 437 -23.00 -1.33 3.17
N MET A 438 -22.44 -2.54 3.31
CA MET A 438 -23.05 -3.78 2.80
C MET A 438 -24.41 -4.04 3.44
N THR A 439 -24.54 -3.81 4.72
CA THR A 439 -25.80 -3.99 5.48
C THR A 439 -26.84 -2.96 5.02
N ALA A 440 -26.46 -1.69 4.91
CA ALA A 440 -27.35 -0.63 4.49
C ALA A 440 -27.88 -0.78 3.05
N GLN A 441 -27.06 -1.32 2.16
CA GLN A 441 -27.42 -1.56 0.75
C GLN A 441 -28.22 -2.85 0.55
N GLY A 442 -28.28 -3.73 1.53
CA GLY A 442 -29.00 -4.99 1.46
C GLY A 442 -28.23 -6.12 0.78
N ILE A 443 -28.98 -7.11 0.29
CA ILE A 443 -28.41 -8.30 -0.37
C ILE A 443 -28.41 -8.06 -1.88
N VAL A 444 -27.27 -7.58 -2.38
CA VAL A 444 -27.03 -7.25 -3.80
C VAL A 444 -25.84 -8.01 -4.33
#